data_ac22e404fd6e2ac650158b05f7ae2307
#
_entry.id   ac22e404fd6e2ac650158b05f7ae2307
#
_cell.length_a   1.000
_cell.length_b   1.000
_cell.length_c   1.000
_cell.angle_alpha   90.00
_cell.angle_beta   90.00
_cell.angle_gamma   90.00
#
_symmetry.space_group_name_H-M   'P 1'
#
loop_
_entity.id
_entity.type
_entity.pdbx_description
1 polymer ?
#
loop_
_entity_poly.entity_id
_entity_poly.type
_entity_poly.pdbx_seq_one_letter_code
_entity_poly.pdbx_strand_id
1 'polypeptide(L)'
;MFHEASQSVMPLIRRHLPPDEKRSDSRTKCSMEHWREQFRCSSFGLEHPQPHLFTQFEWGWPKVYLCWRAVAAVYHVAVIIVTGFCDRYSWTRTEKDSVKWFIYLTNWMFFQLTLSTLADFMALGYCHLVRKDIISGGIQRMPLFLKVTWVLHNLSNTGSILVTILFWGFVHSPGKAVSNVDFITHTGNTTYVILNLCIAASPVRFLHFFQPLTVAATYSIFSA
;
A
#
# COMPACT_ATOMS: atom_id res chain seq x y z
N MET A 1 34.55 4.11 -20.42
CA MET A 1 34.46 2.64 -20.27
C MET A 1 33.14 2.17 -19.63
N PHE A 2 32.18 3.05 -19.31
CA PHE A 2 30.86 2.68 -18.73
C PHE A 2 29.67 2.93 -19.69
N HIS A 3 29.94 3.41 -20.93
CA HIS A 3 28.87 3.74 -21.88
C HIS A 3 28.52 2.61 -22.86
N GLU A 4 29.37 1.60 -23.03
CA GLU A 4 29.14 0.50 -23.99
C GLU A 4 28.40 -0.71 -23.41
N ALA A 5 28.40 -0.90 -22.10
CA ALA A 5 27.70 -2.02 -21.46
C ALA A 5 26.16 -1.87 -21.43
N SER A 6 25.65 -0.63 -21.59
CA SER A 6 24.21 -0.35 -21.57
C SER A 6 23.49 -0.65 -22.89
N GLN A 7 24.23 -0.69 -24.01
CA GLN A 7 23.62 -0.88 -25.34
C GLN A 7 23.45 -2.35 -25.75
N SER A 8 24.14 -3.29 -25.09
CA SER A 8 24.07 -4.70 -25.49
C SER A 8 22.94 -5.52 -24.83
N VAL A 9 22.33 -5.02 -23.75
CA VAL A 9 21.25 -5.71 -23.03
C VAL A 9 19.86 -5.34 -23.57
N MET A 10 19.70 -4.18 -24.19
CA MET A 10 18.41 -3.71 -24.73
C MET A 10 17.85 -4.53 -25.92
N PRO A 11 18.64 -5.16 -26.81
CA PRO A 11 18.09 -5.95 -27.90
C PRO A 11 17.52 -7.30 -27.50
N LEU A 12 17.93 -7.88 -26.37
CA LEU A 12 17.48 -9.21 -25.92
C LEU A 12 16.09 -9.19 -25.31
N ILE A 13 15.71 -8.10 -24.64
CA ILE A 13 14.37 -7.94 -24.05
C ILE A 13 13.31 -7.67 -25.13
N ARG A 14 13.68 -7.04 -26.26
CA ARG A 14 12.76 -6.77 -27.38
C ARG A 14 12.38 -8.01 -28.22
N ARG A 15 13.05 -9.14 -28.08
CA ARG A 15 12.82 -10.32 -28.93
C ARG A 15 11.72 -11.27 -28.43
N HIS A 16 11.14 -11.03 -27.24
CA HIS A 16 10.07 -11.88 -26.71
C HIS A 16 8.72 -11.20 -26.53
N LEU A 17 8.56 -9.98 -27.04
CA LEU A 17 7.24 -9.36 -27.14
C LEU A 17 6.60 -9.76 -28.46
N PRO A 18 5.35 -10.25 -28.48
CA PRO A 18 4.64 -10.50 -29.72
C PRO A 18 4.54 -9.21 -30.55
N PRO A 19 4.63 -9.30 -31.90
CA PRO A 19 4.78 -8.15 -32.79
C PRO A 19 3.60 -7.18 -32.86
N ASP A 20 2.49 -7.45 -32.17
CA ASP A 20 1.24 -6.67 -32.23
C ASP A 20 0.83 -5.98 -30.92
N GLU A 21 1.63 -6.02 -29.89
CA GLU A 21 1.36 -5.18 -28.73
C GLU A 21 1.78 -3.74 -29.02
N LYS A 22 1.00 -3.11 -29.93
CA LYS A 22 1.00 -1.64 -30.07
C LYS A 22 0.97 -1.07 -28.66
N ARG A 23 2.00 -0.32 -28.32
CA ARG A 23 2.14 0.55 -27.15
C ARG A 23 0.77 1.15 -26.85
N SER A 24 -0.01 0.45 -26.04
CA SER A 24 -1.32 0.89 -25.59
C SER A 24 -1.11 2.22 -24.89
N ASP A 25 -1.59 3.24 -25.52
CA ASP A 25 -1.57 4.61 -25.04
C ASP A 25 -2.13 4.61 -23.60
N SER A 26 -1.45 5.22 -22.66
CA SER A 26 -1.84 5.33 -21.24
C SER A 26 -3.24 5.90 -20.99
N ARG A 27 -3.93 6.34 -22.04
CA ARG A 27 -5.34 6.76 -22.07
C ARG A 27 -6.34 5.62 -22.06
N THR A 28 -5.94 4.37 -22.27
CA THR A 28 -6.85 3.22 -22.23
C THR A 28 -7.24 2.75 -20.82
N LYS A 29 -6.70 3.35 -19.78
CA LYS A 29 -7.15 3.07 -18.39
C LYS A 29 -8.63 3.41 -18.13
N CYS A 30 -9.30 4.12 -19.03
CA CYS A 30 -10.72 4.49 -18.97
C CYS A 30 -11.59 3.79 -20.01
N SER A 31 -11.19 2.66 -20.57
CA SER A 31 -12.05 1.96 -21.53
C SER A 31 -13.22 1.29 -20.79
N MET A 32 -14.40 1.27 -21.41
CA MET A 32 -15.61 0.62 -20.89
C MET A 32 -15.38 -0.87 -20.60
N GLU A 33 -14.44 -1.52 -21.27
CA GLU A 33 -14.04 -2.91 -21.02
C GLU A 33 -13.32 -3.05 -19.69
N HIS A 34 -12.42 -2.15 -19.37
CA HIS A 34 -11.74 -2.13 -18.08
C HIS A 34 -12.72 -1.99 -16.92
N TRP A 35 -13.73 -1.11 -17.05
CA TRP A 35 -14.79 -0.97 -16.04
C TRP A 35 -15.62 -2.25 -15.91
N ARG A 36 -16.00 -2.90 -17.01
CA ARG A 36 -16.73 -4.17 -16.99
C ARG A 36 -15.93 -5.28 -16.30
N GLU A 37 -14.63 -5.32 -16.49
CA GLU A 37 -13.75 -6.28 -15.82
C GLU A 37 -13.72 -6.08 -14.30
N GLN A 38 -13.74 -4.83 -13.83
CA GLN A 38 -13.78 -4.53 -12.40
C GLN A 38 -15.02 -5.09 -11.70
N PHE A 39 -16.15 -5.23 -12.40
CA PHE A 39 -17.42 -5.73 -11.83
C PHE A 39 -17.68 -7.23 -12.09
N ARG A 40 -16.72 -7.98 -12.62
CA ARG A 40 -16.85 -9.43 -12.73
C ARG A 40 -16.75 -10.10 -11.35
N CYS A 41 -17.53 -11.16 -11.12
CA CYS A 41 -17.46 -11.93 -9.87
C CYS A 41 -16.03 -12.46 -9.57
N SER A 42 -15.24 -12.76 -10.60
CA SER A 42 -13.82 -13.12 -10.45
C SER A 42 -12.97 -12.03 -9.80
N SER A 43 -13.38 -10.77 -9.90
CA SER A 43 -12.66 -9.62 -9.32
C SER A 43 -12.85 -9.47 -7.80
N PHE A 44 -13.76 -10.23 -7.17
CA PHE A 44 -13.81 -10.38 -5.72
C PHE A 44 -12.64 -11.22 -5.17
N GLY A 45 -12.10 -12.13 -6.00
CA GLY A 45 -11.02 -13.01 -5.59
C GLY A 45 -9.66 -12.30 -5.49
N LEU A 46 -8.72 -12.97 -4.82
CA LEU A 46 -7.33 -12.51 -4.67
C LEU A 46 -6.40 -13.18 -5.70
N GLU A 47 -6.91 -13.62 -6.84
CA GLU A 47 -6.09 -14.13 -7.93
C GLU A 47 -5.78 -13.02 -8.92
N HIS A 48 -4.51 -12.93 -9.33
CA HIS A 48 -4.04 -12.04 -10.38
C HIS A 48 -3.11 -12.79 -11.34
N PRO A 49 -3.26 -12.62 -12.66
CA PRO A 49 -2.45 -13.37 -13.64
C PRO A 49 -0.98 -12.93 -13.69
N GLN A 50 -0.68 -11.78 -13.14
CA GLN A 50 0.65 -11.17 -13.16
C GLN A 50 1.16 -10.84 -11.75
N PRO A 51 1.59 -11.85 -10.94
CA PRO A 51 2.06 -11.61 -9.57
C PRO A 51 3.28 -10.70 -9.47
N HIS A 52 4.10 -10.59 -10.52
CA HIS A 52 5.27 -9.72 -10.55
C HIS A 52 4.93 -8.22 -10.39
N LEU A 53 3.71 -7.78 -10.74
CA LEU A 53 3.27 -6.40 -10.55
C LEU A 53 3.29 -5.98 -9.07
N PHE A 54 3.14 -6.92 -8.15
CA PHE A 54 3.22 -6.65 -6.71
C PHE A 54 4.65 -6.44 -6.21
N THR A 55 5.65 -6.61 -7.08
CA THR A 55 7.07 -6.55 -6.69
C THR A 55 7.83 -5.38 -7.30
N GLN A 56 7.14 -4.43 -7.95
CA GLN A 56 7.79 -3.37 -8.70
C GLN A 56 6.95 -2.08 -8.77
N PHE A 57 7.57 -1.00 -9.22
CA PHE A 57 6.88 0.22 -9.65
C PHE A 57 6.16 0.03 -10.99
N GLU A 58 5.27 0.94 -11.35
CA GLU A 58 4.62 1.02 -12.66
C GLU A 58 5.64 0.97 -13.84
N TRP A 59 6.81 1.54 -13.65
CA TRP A 59 7.90 1.55 -14.64
C TRP A 59 8.94 0.44 -14.44
N GLY A 60 8.69 -0.55 -13.59
CA GLY A 60 9.59 -1.63 -13.26
C GLY A 60 10.47 -1.34 -12.02
N TRP A 61 11.77 -1.64 -12.09
CA TRP A 61 12.79 -1.42 -11.06
C TRP A 61 12.54 -2.11 -9.71
N PRO A 62 12.41 -3.43 -9.68
CA PRO A 62 12.05 -4.17 -8.46
C PRO A 62 13.03 -3.97 -7.30
N LYS A 63 14.34 -3.76 -7.57
CA LYS A 63 15.32 -3.49 -6.51
C LYS A 63 15.10 -2.13 -5.84
N VAL A 64 14.80 -1.09 -6.63
CA VAL A 64 14.51 0.25 -6.10
C VAL A 64 13.19 0.24 -5.35
N TYR A 65 12.23 -0.55 -5.82
CA TYR A 65 10.97 -0.76 -5.12
C TYR A 65 11.16 -1.44 -3.76
N LEU A 66 12.07 -2.40 -3.64
CA LEU A 66 12.44 -2.99 -2.34
C LEU A 66 13.00 -1.94 -1.38
N CYS A 67 13.88 -1.05 -1.84
CA CYS A 67 14.38 0.06 -1.02
C CYS A 67 13.26 1.01 -0.58
N TRP A 68 12.33 1.35 -1.48
CA TRP A 68 11.14 2.14 -1.16
C TRP A 68 10.32 1.50 -0.04
N ARG A 69 10.05 0.18 -0.13
CA ARG A 69 9.30 -0.55 0.90
C ARG A 69 10.06 -0.64 2.22
N ALA A 70 11.39 -0.79 2.19
CA ALA A 70 12.22 -0.76 3.39
C ALA A 70 12.14 0.58 4.11
N VAL A 71 12.28 1.69 3.38
CA VAL A 71 12.16 3.04 3.94
C VAL A 71 10.78 3.27 4.53
N ALA A 72 9.72 2.88 3.82
CA ALA A 72 8.35 2.98 4.32
C ALA A 72 8.12 2.17 5.60
N ALA A 73 8.59 0.94 5.66
CA ALA A 73 8.46 0.08 6.84
C ALA A 73 9.20 0.69 8.05
N VAL A 74 10.45 1.13 7.87
CA VAL A 74 11.23 1.78 8.94
C VAL A 74 10.54 3.06 9.41
N TYR A 75 10.05 3.89 8.49
CA TYR A 75 9.33 5.13 8.84
C TYR A 75 8.10 4.85 9.70
N HIS A 76 7.19 3.95 9.27
CA HIS A 76 5.96 3.69 10.01
C HIS A 76 6.21 3.00 11.35
N VAL A 77 7.21 2.09 11.42
CA VAL A 77 7.63 1.49 12.70
C VAL A 77 8.18 2.55 13.65
N ALA A 78 9.05 3.43 13.17
CA ALA A 78 9.61 4.50 14.00
C ALA A 78 8.51 5.44 14.52
N VAL A 79 7.58 5.85 13.65
CA VAL A 79 6.48 6.74 14.05
C VAL A 79 5.55 6.07 15.07
N ILE A 80 5.17 4.77 14.89
CA ILE A 80 4.29 4.09 15.85
C ILE A 80 4.96 3.93 17.22
N ILE A 81 6.27 3.67 17.25
CA ILE A 81 7.03 3.61 18.50
C ILE A 81 7.05 4.98 19.17
N VAL A 82 7.37 6.03 18.43
CA VAL A 82 7.45 7.40 18.98
C VAL A 82 6.08 7.87 19.49
N THR A 83 5.02 7.66 18.73
CA THR A 83 3.67 8.12 19.10
C THR A 83 3.01 7.25 20.17
N GLY A 84 3.39 5.98 20.28
CA GLY A 84 2.85 5.04 21.26
C GLY A 84 3.58 5.02 22.62
N PHE A 85 4.90 5.28 22.63
CA PHE A 85 5.73 5.06 23.80
C PHE A 85 6.47 6.31 24.30
N CYS A 86 6.57 7.37 23.50
CA CYS A 86 7.23 8.61 23.96
C CYS A 86 6.19 9.58 24.52
N ASP A 87 6.16 9.79 25.81
CA ASP A 87 5.20 10.66 26.54
C ASP A 87 5.09 12.07 25.92
N ARG A 88 6.19 12.60 25.42
CA ARG A 88 6.24 13.93 24.79
C ARG A 88 5.41 14.03 23.51
N TYR A 89 5.24 12.91 22.81
CA TYR A 89 4.55 12.82 21.50
C TYR A 89 3.33 11.91 21.56
N SER A 90 3.04 11.34 22.73
CA SER A 90 1.86 10.51 22.94
C SER A 90 0.61 11.37 23.11
N TRP A 91 -0.52 10.90 22.56
CA TRP A 91 -1.86 11.46 22.82
C TRP A 91 -2.26 11.33 24.29
N THR A 92 -1.62 10.42 25.01
CA THR A 92 -1.96 10.02 26.36
C THR A 92 -0.98 10.65 27.32
N ARG A 93 -1.45 11.64 28.06
CA ARG A 93 -0.63 12.35 29.06
C ARG A 93 -0.56 11.66 30.43
N THR A 94 -1.33 10.59 30.63
CA THR A 94 -1.39 9.84 31.89
C THR A 94 -1.47 8.33 31.62
N GLU A 95 -0.99 7.50 32.58
CA GLU A 95 -1.07 6.03 32.48
C GLU A 95 -2.51 5.53 32.30
N LYS A 96 -3.49 6.19 32.90
CA LYS A 96 -4.92 5.87 32.72
C LYS A 96 -5.41 6.09 31.29
N ASP A 97 -4.75 6.93 30.51
CA ASP A 97 -5.14 7.27 29.16
C ASP A 97 -4.48 6.32 28.12
N SER A 98 -3.46 5.54 28.51
CA SER A 98 -2.77 4.63 27.58
C SER A 98 -3.71 3.57 26.99
N VAL A 99 -4.68 3.09 27.77
CA VAL A 99 -5.72 2.16 27.30
C VAL A 99 -6.61 2.81 26.22
N LYS A 100 -6.81 4.11 26.27
CA LYS A 100 -7.61 4.86 25.28
C LYS A 100 -6.96 4.87 23.90
N TRP A 101 -5.66 4.54 23.79
CA TRP A 101 -5.00 4.39 22.50
C TRP A 101 -5.75 3.44 21.56
N PHE A 102 -6.30 2.35 22.11
CA PHE A 102 -7.05 1.35 21.37
C PHE A 102 -8.48 1.78 20.97
N ILE A 103 -8.99 2.87 21.55
CA ILE A 103 -10.33 3.38 21.24
C ILE A 103 -10.33 4.21 19.95
N TYR A 104 -9.20 4.83 19.61
CA TYR A 104 -9.12 5.72 18.45
C TYR A 104 -8.96 4.96 17.14
N LEU A 105 -9.88 5.17 16.21
CA LEU A 105 -9.81 4.61 14.85
C LEU A 105 -8.50 4.96 14.13
N THR A 106 -7.99 6.17 14.35
CA THR A 106 -6.70 6.62 13.81
C THR A 106 -5.57 5.65 14.16
N ASN A 107 -5.51 5.19 15.41
CA ASN A 107 -4.46 4.30 15.87
C ASN A 107 -4.60 2.90 15.27
N TRP A 108 -5.84 2.42 15.09
CA TRP A 108 -6.09 1.15 14.39
C TRP A 108 -5.64 1.21 12.94
N MET A 109 -5.97 2.30 12.23
CA MET A 109 -5.57 2.45 10.83
C MET A 109 -4.07 2.67 10.69
N PHE A 110 -3.45 3.38 11.65
CA PHE A 110 -2.00 3.56 11.64
C PHE A 110 -1.25 2.26 11.94
N PHE A 111 -1.71 1.48 12.90
CA PHE A 111 -1.20 0.12 13.16
C PHE A 111 -1.35 -0.78 11.92
N GLN A 112 -2.53 -0.74 11.28
CA GLN A 112 -2.80 -1.49 10.06
C GLN A 112 -1.87 -1.08 8.91
N LEU A 113 -1.59 0.22 8.74
CA LEU A 113 -0.65 0.72 7.74
C LEU A 113 0.79 0.27 8.04
N THR A 114 1.20 0.32 9.30
CA THR A 114 2.52 -0.19 9.73
C THR A 114 2.65 -1.69 9.44
N LEU A 115 1.63 -2.47 9.77
CA LEU A 115 1.61 -3.92 9.47
C LEU A 115 1.66 -4.18 7.96
N SER A 116 0.93 -3.40 7.16
CA SER A 116 0.95 -3.49 5.70
C SER A 116 2.33 -3.21 5.13
N THR A 117 3.00 -2.13 5.55
CA THR A 117 4.34 -1.78 5.05
C THR A 117 5.41 -2.79 5.46
N LEU A 118 5.31 -3.36 6.67
CA LEU A 118 6.18 -4.46 7.11
C LEU A 118 5.95 -5.73 6.28
N ALA A 119 4.70 -6.12 6.08
CA ALA A 119 4.34 -7.30 5.30
C ALA A 119 4.82 -7.17 3.85
N ASP A 120 4.64 -6.01 3.24
CA ASP A 120 5.13 -5.71 1.89
C ASP A 120 6.66 -5.81 1.81
N PHE A 121 7.37 -5.20 2.76
CA PHE A 121 8.84 -5.29 2.79
C PHE A 121 9.32 -6.73 2.95
N MET A 122 8.73 -7.51 3.87
CA MET A 122 9.08 -8.91 4.07
C MET A 122 8.77 -9.77 2.83
N ALA A 123 7.60 -9.57 2.22
CA ALA A 123 7.21 -10.27 1.01
C ALA A 123 8.15 -9.99 -0.16
N LEU A 124 8.53 -8.72 -0.36
CA LEU A 124 9.49 -8.35 -1.38
C LEU A 124 10.88 -8.91 -1.10
N GLY A 125 11.36 -8.82 0.13
CA GLY A 125 12.63 -9.43 0.55
C GLY A 125 12.65 -10.92 0.25
N TYR A 126 11.57 -11.63 0.57
CA TYR A 126 11.41 -13.05 0.24
C TYR A 126 11.44 -13.30 -1.29
N CYS A 127 10.76 -12.46 -2.07
CA CYS A 127 10.81 -12.57 -3.54
C CYS A 127 12.23 -12.37 -4.07
N HIS A 128 12.98 -11.39 -3.55
CA HIS A 128 14.36 -11.13 -4.00
C HIS A 128 15.36 -12.20 -3.60
N LEU A 129 15.18 -12.82 -2.43
CA LEU A 129 16.11 -13.82 -1.90
C LEU A 129 15.79 -15.23 -2.40
N VAL A 130 14.51 -15.61 -2.39
CA VAL A 130 14.07 -17.01 -2.56
C VAL A 130 13.24 -17.20 -3.82
N ARG A 131 12.26 -16.31 -4.09
CA ARG A 131 11.27 -16.48 -5.16
C ARG A 131 11.50 -15.50 -6.32
N LYS A 132 12.69 -15.54 -6.89
CA LYS A 132 13.07 -14.72 -8.05
C LYS A 132 12.23 -15.01 -9.30
N ASP A 133 11.63 -16.20 -9.37
CA ASP A 133 10.65 -16.60 -10.38
C ASP A 133 9.42 -15.65 -10.44
N ILE A 134 9.00 -15.11 -9.29
CA ILE A 134 7.91 -14.13 -9.24
C ILE A 134 8.32 -12.81 -9.91
N ILE A 135 9.52 -12.30 -9.56
CA ILE A 135 10.03 -11.04 -10.11
C ILE A 135 10.22 -11.13 -11.63
N SER A 136 10.66 -12.28 -12.12
CA SER A 136 10.84 -12.53 -13.56
C SER A 136 9.54 -12.80 -14.33
N GLY A 137 8.38 -12.84 -13.66
CA GLY A 137 7.09 -13.15 -14.28
C GLY A 137 6.90 -14.63 -14.63
N GLY A 138 7.70 -15.54 -14.06
CA GLY A 138 7.67 -16.98 -14.35
C GLY A 138 6.46 -17.72 -13.78
N ILE A 139 5.66 -17.10 -12.91
CA ILE A 139 4.46 -17.71 -12.33
C ILE A 139 3.19 -16.95 -12.68
N GLN A 140 2.11 -17.69 -12.86
CA GLN A 140 0.79 -17.14 -13.18
C GLN A 140 -0.19 -17.23 -11.99
N ARG A 141 0.13 -18.02 -10.95
CA ARG A 141 -0.71 -18.14 -9.75
C ARG A 141 -0.20 -17.23 -8.66
N MET A 142 -1.14 -16.51 -8.03
CA MET A 142 -0.86 -15.61 -6.92
C MET A 142 -0.49 -16.39 -5.65
N PRO A 143 0.75 -16.26 -5.12
CA PRO A 143 1.14 -16.89 -3.85
C PRO A 143 0.35 -16.32 -2.67
N LEU A 144 0.12 -17.15 -1.64
CA LEU A 144 -0.68 -16.75 -0.47
C LEU A 144 -0.13 -15.49 0.22
N PHE A 145 1.19 -15.38 0.38
CA PHE A 145 1.78 -14.23 1.05
C PHE A 145 1.52 -12.91 0.29
N LEU A 146 1.51 -12.92 -1.07
CA LEU A 146 1.13 -11.75 -1.86
C LEU A 146 -0.37 -11.45 -1.79
N LYS A 147 -1.22 -12.46 -1.61
CA LYS A 147 -2.66 -12.25 -1.35
C LYS A 147 -2.88 -11.56 -0.01
N VAL A 148 -2.14 -11.98 1.02
CA VAL A 148 -2.20 -11.37 2.35
C VAL A 148 -1.72 -9.92 2.29
N THR A 149 -0.58 -9.64 1.65
CA THR A 149 -0.11 -8.25 1.50
C THR A 149 -1.10 -7.40 0.72
N TRP A 150 -1.75 -7.96 -0.30
CA TRP A 150 -2.78 -7.24 -1.07
C TRP A 150 -3.98 -6.84 -0.21
N VAL A 151 -4.49 -7.74 0.63
CA VAL A 151 -5.58 -7.44 1.59
C VAL A 151 -5.15 -6.33 2.55
N LEU A 152 -3.97 -6.48 3.17
CA LEU A 152 -3.43 -5.47 4.10
C LEU A 152 -3.28 -4.10 3.43
N HIS A 153 -2.82 -4.07 2.18
CA HIS A 153 -2.68 -2.88 1.37
C HIS A 153 -4.04 -2.18 1.10
N ASN A 154 -5.06 -2.95 0.70
CA ASN A 154 -6.40 -2.42 0.47
C ASN A 154 -6.99 -1.81 1.75
N LEU A 155 -6.86 -2.52 2.88
CA LEU A 155 -7.34 -2.06 4.19
C LEU A 155 -6.63 -0.77 4.62
N SER A 156 -5.30 -0.76 4.58
CA SER A 156 -4.51 0.38 5.06
C SER A 156 -4.69 1.62 4.19
N ASN A 157 -4.72 1.47 2.86
CA ASN A 157 -4.89 2.60 1.95
C ASN A 157 -6.25 3.27 2.14
N THR A 158 -7.33 2.48 2.11
CA THR A 158 -8.68 3.01 2.28
C THR A 158 -8.87 3.62 3.68
N GLY A 159 -8.38 2.92 4.71
CA GLY A 159 -8.49 3.37 6.10
C GLY A 159 -7.73 4.66 6.36
N SER A 160 -6.51 4.81 5.85
CA SER A 160 -5.70 6.02 6.02
C SER A 160 -6.36 7.24 5.36
N ILE A 161 -6.89 7.09 4.16
CA ILE A 161 -7.60 8.17 3.45
C ILE A 161 -8.87 8.54 4.23
N LEU A 162 -9.66 7.55 4.64
CA LEU A 162 -10.92 7.77 5.38
C LEU A 162 -10.65 8.52 6.69
N VAL A 163 -9.68 8.06 7.50
CA VAL A 163 -9.35 8.70 8.79
C VAL A 163 -8.89 10.13 8.59
N THR A 164 -8.15 10.42 7.54
CA THR A 164 -7.70 11.78 7.24
C THR A 164 -8.88 12.70 6.87
N ILE A 165 -9.81 12.21 6.04
CA ILE A 165 -11.02 12.96 5.70
C ILE A 165 -11.87 13.22 6.95
N LEU A 166 -12.05 12.21 7.80
CA LEU A 166 -12.82 12.34 9.04
C LEU A 166 -12.15 13.32 10.02
N PHE A 167 -10.82 13.25 10.16
CA PHE A 167 -10.10 14.15 11.06
C PHE A 167 -10.21 15.60 10.62
N TRP A 168 -9.85 15.92 9.38
CA TRP A 168 -9.85 17.29 8.89
C TRP A 168 -11.26 17.86 8.66
N GLY A 169 -12.23 17.01 8.32
CA GLY A 169 -13.60 17.42 8.05
C GLY A 169 -14.48 17.58 9.30
N PHE A 170 -14.22 16.78 10.34
CA PHE A 170 -15.16 16.69 11.48
C PHE A 170 -14.51 16.83 12.86
N VAL A 171 -13.24 16.45 13.02
CA VAL A 171 -12.57 16.44 14.33
C VAL A 171 -11.77 17.72 14.56
N HIS A 172 -11.06 18.18 13.54
CA HIS A 172 -10.26 19.40 13.64
C HIS A 172 -11.15 20.64 13.62
N SER A 173 -11.04 21.44 14.69
CA SER A 173 -11.78 22.72 14.78
C SER A 173 -10.97 23.86 14.19
N PRO A 174 -11.53 24.70 13.31
CA PRO A 174 -10.85 25.88 12.79
C PRO A 174 -10.33 26.78 13.94
N GLY A 175 -9.09 27.24 13.83
CA GLY A 175 -8.44 28.09 14.84
C GLY A 175 -7.67 27.34 15.94
N LYS A 176 -7.78 26.03 16.05
CA LYS A 176 -6.89 25.25 16.92
C LYS A 176 -5.56 24.97 16.22
N ALA A 177 -4.46 25.13 16.98
CA ALA A 177 -3.13 24.74 16.50
C ALA A 177 -3.09 23.21 16.22
N VAL A 178 -2.58 22.85 15.07
CA VAL A 178 -2.36 21.43 14.69
C VAL A 178 -1.08 20.97 15.39
N SER A 179 -1.14 19.85 16.10
CA SER A 179 0.07 19.26 16.65
C SER A 179 0.89 18.56 15.55
N ASN A 180 2.22 18.46 15.76
CA ASN A 180 3.08 17.72 14.83
C ASN A 180 2.66 16.24 14.72
N VAL A 181 2.11 15.67 15.78
CA VAL A 181 1.61 14.29 15.77
C VAL A 181 0.37 14.17 14.90
N ASP A 182 -0.59 15.10 15.03
CA ASP A 182 -1.79 15.13 14.18
C ASP A 182 -1.42 15.23 12.70
N PHE A 183 -0.46 16.11 12.38
CA PHE A 183 0.00 16.29 11.02
C PHE A 183 0.65 15.01 10.46
N ILE A 184 1.53 14.36 11.23
CA ILE A 184 2.21 13.13 10.81
C ILE A 184 1.22 11.98 10.65
N THR A 185 0.33 11.78 11.61
CA THR A 185 -0.57 10.62 11.63
C THR A 185 -1.75 10.74 10.66
N HIS A 186 -2.18 11.93 10.33
CA HIS A 186 -3.27 12.13 9.37
C HIS A 186 -2.74 12.51 7.97
N THR A 187 -1.99 13.61 7.85
CA THR A 187 -1.52 14.08 6.54
C THR A 187 -0.36 13.25 6.00
N GLY A 188 0.63 12.94 6.84
CA GLY A 188 1.82 12.18 6.44
C GLY A 188 1.48 10.79 5.92
N ASN A 189 0.63 10.06 6.63
CA ASN A 189 0.19 8.71 6.24
C ASN A 189 -0.58 8.72 4.91
N THR A 190 -1.51 9.64 4.76
CA THR A 190 -2.29 9.74 3.52
C THR A 190 -1.43 10.19 2.34
N THR A 191 -0.48 11.10 2.56
CA THR A 191 0.49 11.48 1.53
C THR A 191 1.29 10.25 1.07
N TYR A 192 1.80 9.44 2.00
CA TYR A 192 2.47 8.19 1.65
C TYR A 192 1.55 7.26 0.83
N VAL A 193 0.31 7.07 1.28
CA VAL A 193 -0.66 6.18 0.60
C VAL A 193 -0.94 6.67 -0.81
N ILE A 194 -1.20 7.95 -1.02
CA ILE A 194 -1.45 8.52 -2.36
C ILE A 194 -0.22 8.34 -3.26
N LEU A 195 0.98 8.70 -2.78
CA LEU A 195 2.20 8.48 -3.52
C LEU A 195 2.38 7.02 -3.89
N ASN A 196 2.17 6.11 -2.94
CA ASN A 196 2.30 4.68 -3.17
C ASN A 196 1.29 4.15 -4.20
N LEU A 197 0.03 4.60 -4.17
CA LEU A 197 -0.99 4.26 -5.17
C LEU A 197 -0.63 4.77 -6.58
N CYS A 198 0.06 5.91 -6.68
CA CYS A 198 0.49 6.46 -7.96
C CYS A 198 1.70 5.75 -8.56
N ILE A 199 2.58 5.19 -7.72
CA ILE A 199 3.88 4.67 -8.19
C ILE A 199 3.98 3.14 -8.19
N ALA A 200 3.17 2.44 -7.38
CA ALA A 200 3.19 0.98 -7.32
C ALA A 200 2.40 0.35 -8.48
N ALA A 201 2.95 -0.69 -9.08
CA ALA A 201 2.26 -1.44 -10.14
C ALA A 201 1.15 -2.36 -9.61
N SER A 202 1.01 -2.47 -8.30
CA SER A 202 0.00 -3.32 -7.66
C SER A 202 -1.42 -2.90 -8.06
N PRO A 203 -2.24 -3.80 -8.62
CA PRO A 203 -3.57 -3.46 -9.11
C PRO A 203 -4.52 -3.15 -7.96
N VAL A 204 -5.34 -2.12 -8.16
CA VAL A 204 -6.46 -1.78 -7.27
C VAL A 204 -7.75 -2.34 -7.88
N ARG A 205 -8.50 -3.13 -7.12
CA ARG A 205 -9.80 -3.67 -7.54
C ARG A 205 -10.92 -2.99 -6.79
N PHE A 206 -11.88 -2.46 -7.52
CA PHE A 206 -13.02 -1.78 -6.92
C PHE A 206 -13.84 -2.69 -6.00
N LEU A 207 -14.06 -3.95 -6.41
CA LEU A 207 -14.83 -4.91 -5.62
C LEU A 207 -14.17 -5.33 -4.30
N HIS A 208 -12.92 -4.98 -4.05
CA HIS A 208 -12.28 -5.20 -2.75
C HIS A 208 -12.74 -4.22 -1.66
N PHE A 209 -13.67 -3.29 -1.96
CA PHE A 209 -14.22 -2.33 -1.00
C PHE A 209 -14.86 -3.00 0.23
N PHE A 210 -15.32 -4.25 0.12
CA PHE A 210 -15.88 -4.98 1.26
C PHE A 210 -14.85 -5.23 2.37
N GLN A 211 -13.56 -5.32 2.03
CA GLN A 211 -12.49 -5.56 3.01
C GLN A 211 -12.39 -4.41 4.03
N PRO A 212 -12.20 -3.13 3.63
CA PRO A 212 -12.23 -2.03 4.58
C PRO A 212 -13.61 -1.81 5.23
N LEU A 213 -14.70 -2.14 4.55
CA LEU A 213 -16.04 -2.08 5.12
C LEU A 213 -16.20 -3.06 6.30
N THR A 214 -15.63 -4.26 6.20
CA THR A 214 -15.62 -5.24 7.29
C THR A 214 -14.87 -4.72 8.52
N VAL A 215 -13.72 -4.08 8.32
CA VAL A 215 -12.95 -3.47 9.43
C VAL A 215 -13.72 -2.31 10.05
N ALA A 216 -14.36 -1.46 9.25
CA ALA A 216 -15.19 -0.37 9.74
C ALA A 216 -16.37 -0.87 10.58
N ALA A 217 -17.07 -1.93 10.13
CA ALA A 217 -18.14 -2.56 10.88
C ALA A 217 -17.63 -3.16 12.21
N THR A 218 -16.49 -3.85 12.18
CA THR A 218 -15.86 -4.41 13.40
C THR A 218 -15.51 -3.32 14.39
N TYR A 219 -14.90 -2.22 13.91
CA TYR A 219 -14.60 -1.08 14.77
C TYR A 219 -15.86 -0.43 15.34
N SER A 220 -16.93 -0.29 14.56
CA SER A 220 -18.20 0.29 15.04
C SER A 220 -18.83 -0.55 16.16
N ILE A 221 -18.75 -1.89 16.05
CA ILE A 221 -19.22 -2.80 17.10
C ILE A 221 -18.33 -2.68 18.36
N PHE A 222 -17.03 -2.57 18.17
CA PHE A 222 -16.07 -2.43 19.28
C PHE A 222 -16.24 -1.12 20.04
N SER A 223 -16.57 -0.03 19.33
CA SER A 223 -16.67 1.33 19.89
C SER A 223 -18.06 1.68 20.43
N ALA A 224 -19.08 0.81 20.28
CA ALA A 224 -20.43 0.98 20.79
C ALA A 224 -20.54 0.61 22.28
#